data_21697f6bc941e58da92b3ff8520c0af2
#
_entry.id   21697f6bc941e58da92b3ff8520c0af2
#
_cell.length_a   1.000
_cell.length_b   1.000
_cell.length_c   1.000
_cell.angle_alpha   90.00
_cell.angle_beta   90.00
_cell.angle_gamma   90.00
#
_symmetry.space_group_name_H-M   'P 1'
#
loop_
_entity.id
_entity.type
_entity.pdbx_description
1 polymer ?
#
loop_
_entity_poly.entity_id
_entity_poly.type
_entity_poly.pdbx_seq_one_letter_code
_entity_poly.pdbx_strand_id
1 'polypeptide(L)'
;PKFKHKQLKFNEGNVIYSIGDEAKNVYLIHSGHISIRSKHGLELGNLGPGEIFGEVGRVINSPRTVTAKAKTDCIVYEIDWGNLQKKLDEADPVLVAITRGLSLRIGDANELAEKLWLELSVYKSLE
;
A
#
# COMPACT_ATOMS: atom_id res chain seq x y z
N PRO A 1 -19.60 -10.27 13.29
CA PRO A 1 -19.25 -8.88 13.47
C PRO A 1 -18.73 -8.29 12.18
N LYS A 2 -19.38 -7.24 11.75
CA LYS A 2 -19.00 -6.56 10.54
C LYS A 2 -17.95 -5.51 10.86
N PHE A 3 -16.91 -5.39 10.03
CA PHE A 3 -16.00 -4.28 10.11
C PHE A 3 -16.73 -3.00 9.76
N LYS A 4 -16.49 -1.94 10.53
CA LYS A 4 -16.91 -0.61 10.12
C LYS A 4 -16.04 -0.21 8.93
N HIS A 5 -16.69 0.16 7.84
CA HIS A 5 -16.00 0.62 6.65
C HIS A 5 -16.77 1.77 6.02
N LYS A 6 -16.05 2.62 5.31
CA LYS A 6 -16.59 3.76 4.60
C LYS A 6 -16.26 3.60 3.13
N GLN A 7 -17.26 3.78 2.28
CA GLN A 7 -17.06 3.73 0.84
C GLN A 7 -16.53 5.07 0.35
N LEU A 8 -15.43 5.03 -0.40
CA LEU A 8 -14.82 6.19 -1.01
C LEU A 8 -14.73 6.01 -2.52
N LYS A 9 -14.94 7.10 -3.25
CA LYS A 9 -14.78 7.13 -4.70
C LYS A 9 -13.58 7.99 -5.06
N PHE A 10 -12.77 7.52 -5.99
CA PHE A 10 -11.65 8.28 -6.55
C PHE A 10 -11.73 8.28 -8.06
N ASN A 11 -11.49 9.44 -8.65
CA ASN A 11 -11.39 9.56 -10.11
C ASN A 11 -9.98 9.17 -10.56
N GLU A 12 -9.87 8.71 -11.80
CA GLU A 12 -8.58 8.43 -12.42
C GLU A 12 -7.59 9.57 -12.17
N GLY A 13 -6.41 9.23 -11.70
CA GLY A 13 -5.35 10.19 -11.40
C GLY A 13 -5.35 10.76 -9.99
N ASN A 14 -6.41 10.55 -9.20
CA ASN A 14 -6.43 11.02 -7.82
C ASN A 14 -5.43 10.24 -6.97
N VAL A 15 -4.75 10.95 -6.06
CA VAL A 15 -3.85 10.34 -5.07
C VAL A 15 -4.67 10.00 -3.83
N ILE A 16 -4.59 8.73 -3.40
CA ILE A 16 -5.25 8.28 -2.18
C ILE A 16 -4.40 8.63 -0.96
N TYR A 17 -3.11 8.37 -1.03
CA TYR A 17 -2.13 8.81 -0.05
C TYR A 17 -0.75 8.90 -0.70
N SER A 18 0.14 9.67 -0.08
CA SER A 18 1.50 9.89 -0.56
C SER A 18 2.54 9.36 0.43
N ILE A 19 3.72 9.05 -0.09
CA ILE A 19 4.88 8.70 0.74
C ILE A 19 5.07 9.75 1.83
N GLY A 20 5.31 9.30 3.05
CA GLY A 20 5.52 10.15 4.21
C GLY A 20 4.26 10.53 4.96
N ASP A 21 3.09 10.34 4.37
CA ASP A 21 1.82 10.56 5.07
C ASP A 21 1.71 9.59 6.25
N GLU A 22 0.98 10.01 7.28
CA GLU A 22 0.66 9.14 8.39
C GLU A 22 -0.22 7.97 7.90
N ALA A 23 0.17 6.74 8.24
CA ALA A 23 -0.57 5.54 7.86
C ALA A 23 -1.74 5.33 8.81
N LYS A 24 -2.90 5.91 8.51
CA LYS A 24 -4.09 5.86 9.37
C LYS A 24 -5.02 4.71 9.04
N ASN A 25 -5.23 4.45 7.74
CA ASN A 25 -6.28 3.56 7.28
C ASN A 25 -5.73 2.49 6.34
N VAL A 26 -6.48 1.40 6.24
CA VAL A 26 -6.27 0.31 5.30
C VAL A 26 -7.45 0.31 4.34
N TYR A 27 -7.22 -0.07 3.10
CA TYR A 27 -8.22 0.02 2.03
C TYR A 27 -8.43 -1.31 1.34
N LEU A 28 -9.68 -1.61 1.00
CA LEU A 28 -10.06 -2.75 0.17
C LEU A 28 -10.66 -2.25 -1.13
N ILE A 29 -10.15 -2.71 -2.25
CA ILE A 29 -10.66 -2.30 -3.57
C ILE A 29 -11.95 -3.04 -3.90
N HIS A 30 -13.03 -2.30 -4.14
CA HIS A 30 -14.28 -2.84 -4.63
C HIS A 30 -14.31 -2.88 -6.16
N SER A 31 -13.93 -1.80 -6.81
CA SER A 31 -13.87 -1.70 -8.28
C SER A 31 -12.76 -0.76 -8.72
N GLY A 32 -12.30 -0.95 -9.95
CA GLY A 32 -11.20 -0.17 -10.50
C GLY A 32 -9.83 -0.69 -10.10
N HIS A 33 -8.80 0.09 -10.43
CA HIS A 33 -7.40 -0.29 -10.21
C HIS A 33 -6.63 0.83 -9.51
N ILE A 34 -5.73 0.43 -8.63
CA ILE A 34 -4.85 1.33 -7.88
C ILE A 34 -3.40 1.05 -8.28
N SER A 35 -2.66 2.10 -8.62
CA SER A 35 -1.23 2.04 -8.90
C SER A 35 -0.46 2.38 -7.62
N ILE A 36 0.42 1.48 -7.22
CA ILE A 36 1.34 1.68 -6.11
C ILE A 36 2.67 2.16 -6.68
N ARG A 37 3.15 3.31 -6.24
CA ARG A 37 4.30 3.98 -6.83
C ARG A 37 5.39 4.29 -5.82
N SER A 38 6.63 4.13 -6.28
CA SER A 38 7.81 4.53 -5.52
C SER A 38 7.98 6.06 -5.50
N LYS A 39 8.95 6.52 -4.72
CA LYS A 39 9.27 7.95 -4.58
C LYS A 39 9.49 8.65 -5.92
N HIS A 40 10.15 8.00 -6.87
CA HIS A 40 10.49 8.58 -8.17
C HIS A 40 9.54 8.14 -9.30
N GLY A 41 8.39 7.56 -8.95
CA GLY A 41 7.32 7.29 -9.90
C GLY A 41 7.33 5.91 -10.55
N LEU A 42 8.17 4.99 -10.10
CA LEU A 42 8.11 3.60 -10.56
C LEU A 42 6.82 2.93 -10.09
N GLU A 43 6.06 2.32 -11.00
CA GLU A 43 4.92 1.51 -10.62
C GLU A 43 5.40 0.19 -10.02
N LEU A 44 5.18 0.02 -8.73
CA LEU A 44 5.56 -1.18 -7.98
C LEU A 44 4.46 -2.23 -7.97
N GLY A 45 3.23 -1.81 -8.16
CA GLY A 45 2.08 -2.70 -8.17
C GLY A 45 0.89 -2.07 -8.86
N ASN A 46 0.06 -2.94 -9.44
CA ASN A 46 -1.22 -2.59 -10.02
C ASN A 46 -2.25 -3.51 -9.36
N LEU A 47 -3.02 -2.96 -8.44
CA LEU A 47 -3.96 -3.70 -7.62
C LEU A 47 -5.37 -3.53 -8.15
N GLY A 48 -6.15 -4.60 -8.06
CA GLY A 48 -7.52 -4.64 -8.56
C GLY A 48 -8.54 -5.08 -7.51
N PRO A 49 -9.79 -5.32 -7.94
CA PRO A 49 -10.87 -5.68 -7.02
C PRO A 49 -10.53 -6.86 -6.12
N GLY A 50 -10.88 -6.74 -4.84
CA GLY A 50 -10.64 -7.76 -3.83
C GLY A 50 -9.28 -7.67 -3.15
N GLU A 51 -8.40 -6.80 -3.61
CA GLU A 51 -7.06 -6.62 -3.02
C GLU A 51 -7.05 -5.51 -1.97
N ILE A 52 -6.20 -5.70 -0.95
CA ILE A 52 -5.99 -4.74 0.14
C ILE A 52 -4.73 -3.94 -0.14
N PHE A 53 -4.75 -2.67 0.20
CA PHE A 53 -3.56 -1.82 0.17
C PHE A 53 -3.54 -0.85 1.37
N GLY A 54 -2.36 -0.31 1.66
CA GLY A 54 -2.18 0.59 2.79
C GLY A 54 -1.92 -0.10 4.12
N GLU A 55 -1.79 -1.43 4.14
CA GLU A 55 -1.57 -2.22 5.35
C GLU A 55 -0.13 -2.18 5.85
N VAL A 56 0.85 -2.04 4.95
CA VAL A 56 2.28 -2.12 5.31
C VAL A 56 2.64 -1.11 6.39
N GLY A 57 2.31 0.15 6.20
CA GLY A 57 2.62 1.20 7.17
C GLY A 57 2.00 0.95 8.54
N ARG A 58 0.80 0.37 8.58
CA ARG A 58 0.13 0.02 9.84
C ARG A 58 0.78 -1.17 10.53
N VAL A 59 1.10 -2.21 9.75
CA VAL A 59 1.69 -3.44 10.30
C VAL A 59 3.08 -3.19 10.89
N ILE A 60 3.92 -2.40 10.20
CA ILE A 60 5.27 -2.10 10.66
C ILE A 60 5.38 -0.79 11.47
N ASN A 61 4.25 -0.12 11.70
CA ASN A 61 4.18 1.14 12.44
C ASN A 61 5.11 2.22 11.85
N SER A 62 4.90 2.51 10.59
CA SER A 62 5.71 3.43 9.79
C SER A 62 4.81 4.40 9.03
N PRO A 63 5.28 5.60 8.68
CA PRO A 63 4.60 6.43 7.67
C PRO A 63 4.49 5.68 6.34
N ARG A 64 3.66 6.20 5.44
CA ARG A 64 3.50 5.61 4.11
C ARG A 64 4.84 5.50 3.39
N THR A 65 5.16 4.29 2.93
CA THR A 65 6.42 4.00 2.24
C THR A 65 6.29 4.11 0.72
N VAL A 66 5.06 4.16 0.23
CA VAL A 66 4.73 4.27 -1.20
C VAL A 66 3.56 5.22 -1.38
N THR A 67 3.35 5.68 -2.61
CA THR A 67 2.19 6.48 -3.00
C THR A 67 1.15 5.57 -3.65
N ALA A 68 -0.11 5.73 -3.28
CA ALA A 68 -1.23 5.05 -3.91
C ALA A 68 -2.04 6.03 -4.74
N LYS A 69 -2.23 5.71 -6.01
CA LYS A 69 -2.89 6.56 -6.99
C LYS A 69 -3.95 5.77 -7.75
N ALA A 70 -5.11 6.37 -7.98
CA ALA A 70 -6.14 5.75 -8.79
C ALA A 70 -5.69 5.67 -10.25
N LYS A 71 -5.50 4.47 -10.76
CA LYS A 71 -5.12 4.22 -12.15
C LYS A 71 -6.32 4.37 -13.08
N THR A 72 -7.49 4.00 -12.58
CA THR A 72 -8.79 4.19 -13.21
C THR A 72 -9.72 4.79 -12.16
N ASP A 73 -10.93 5.17 -12.56
CA ASP A 73 -11.97 5.48 -11.59
C ASP A 73 -12.18 4.25 -10.71
N CYS A 74 -12.25 4.45 -9.41
CA CYS A 74 -12.33 3.33 -8.47
C CYS A 74 -13.21 3.63 -7.27
N ILE A 75 -13.70 2.54 -6.69
CA ILE A 75 -14.42 2.54 -5.43
C ILE A 75 -13.63 1.67 -4.47
N VAL A 76 -13.30 2.23 -3.31
CA VAL A 76 -12.58 1.51 -2.25
C VAL A 76 -13.34 1.62 -0.94
N TYR A 77 -13.15 0.63 -0.07
CA TYR A 77 -13.61 0.69 1.31
C TYR A 77 -12.45 1.07 2.21
N GLU A 78 -12.64 2.12 2.99
CA GLU A 78 -11.72 2.52 4.06
C GLU A 78 -12.05 1.69 5.29
N ILE A 79 -11.12 0.86 5.73
CA ILE A 79 -11.31 -0.09 6.83
C ILE A 79 -10.83 0.55 8.13
N ASP A 80 -11.67 0.48 9.17
CA ASP A 80 -11.29 0.92 10.50
C ASP A 80 -10.17 0.02 11.05
N TRP A 81 -8.97 0.57 11.10
CA TRP A 81 -7.81 -0.15 11.60
C TRP A 81 -7.92 -0.51 13.08
N GLY A 82 -8.67 0.26 13.88
CA GLY A 82 -8.79 0.01 15.32
C GLY A 82 -9.23 -1.41 15.65
N ASN A 83 -10.25 -1.93 14.95
CA ASN A 83 -10.72 -3.31 15.13
C ASN A 83 -9.71 -4.33 14.63
N LEU A 84 -9.05 -4.07 13.51
CA LEU A 84 -8.02 -4.94 12.96
C LEU A 84 -6.80 -4.99 13.87
N GLN A 85 -6.39 -3.84 14.40
CA GLN A 85 -5.25 -3.75 15.33
C GLN A 85 -5.50 -4.61 16.57
N LYS A 86 -6.70 -4.53 17.14
CA LYS A 86 -7.08 -5.33 18.30
C LYS A 86 -6.99 -6.83 17.99
N LYS A 87 -7.53 -7.25 16.86
CA LYS A 87 -7.46 -8.65 16.42
C LYS A 87 -6.03 -9.10 16.16
N LEU A 88 -5.20 -8.24 15.58
CA LEU A 88 -3.80 -8.51 15.35
C LEU A 88 -3.04 -8.67 16.67
N ASP A 89 -3.29 -7.78 17.64
CA ASP A 89 -2.65 -7.84 18.96
C ASP A 89 -3.03 -9.10 19.74
N GLU A 90 -4.24 -9.61 19.52
CA GLU A 90 -4.75 -10.84 20.15
C GLU A 90 -4.40 -12.11 19.37
N ALA A 91 -3.82 -11.98 18.18
CA ALA A 91 -3.48 -13.10 17.33
C ALA A 91 -2.27 -13.87 17.87
N ASP A 92 -2.12 -15.11 17.38
CA ASP A 92 -0.95 -15.93 17.69
C ASP A 92 0.34 -15.17 17.36
N PRO A 93 1.31 -15.09 18.29
CA PRO A 93 2.57 -14.38 18.05
C PRO A 93 3.32 -14.83 16.79
N VAL A 94 3.18 -16.09 16.38
CA VAL A 94 3.81 -16.58 15.15
C VAL A 94 3.17 -15.94 13.92
N LEU A 95 1.83 -15.80 13.90
CA LEU A 95 1.12 -15.14 12.81
C LEU A 95 1.50 -13.66 12.74
N VAL A 96 1.61 -12.99 13.87
CA VAL A 96 2.05 -11.58 13.93
C VAL A 96 3.46 -11.44 13.36
N ALA A 97 4.37 -12.33 13.75
CA ALA A 97 5.75 -12.32 13.26
C ALA A 97 5.83 -12.57 11.75
N ILE A 98 5.05 -13.51 11.22
CA ILE A 98 4.99 -13.79 9.78
C ILE A 98 4.48 -12.57 9.02
N THR A 99 3.37 -11.98 9.46
CA THR A 99 2.76 -10.81 8.83
C THR A 99 3.72 -9.63 8.80
N ARG A 100 4.37 -9.35 9.93
CA ARG A 100 5.34 -8.27 10.05
C ARG A 100 6.56 -8.53 9.16
N GLY A 101 7.07 -9.77 9.17
CA GLY A 101 8.22 -10.15 8.35
C GLY A 101 7.95 -9.98 6.85
N LEU A 102 6.78 -10.41 6.39
CA LEU A 102 6.38 -10.25 4.99
C LEU A 102 6.26 -8.77 4.60
N SER A 103 5.70 -7.94 5.48
CA SER A 103 5.58 -6.50 5.23
C SER A 103 6.93 -5.81 5.11
N LEU A 104 7.89 -6.19 5.96
CA LEU A 104 9.27 -5.67 5.89
C LEU A 104 9.97 -6.11 4.60
N ARG A 105 9.80 -7.36 4.19
CA ARG A 105 10.37 -7.86 2.92
C ARG A 105 9.81 -7.14 1.70
N ILE A 106 8.52 -6.82 1.71
CA ILE A 106 7.90 -6.02 0.63
C ILE A 106 8.56 -4.64 0.57
N GLY A 107 8.77 -4.00 1.70
CA GLY A 107 9.44 -2.70 1.76
C GLY A 107 10.86 -2.75 1.19
N ASP A 108 11.64 -3.75 1.58
CA ASP A 108 13.00 -3.95 1.08
C ASP A 108 13.01 -4.23 -0.42
N ALA A 109 12.11 -5.07 -0.91
CA ALA A 109 11.98 -5.38 -2.33
C ALA A 109 11.61 -4.14 -3.15
N ASN A 110 10.73 -3.30 -2.64
CA ASN A 110 10.33 -2.06 -3.29
C ASN A 110 11.50 -1.07 -3.38
N GLU A 111 12.27 -0.92 -2.32
CA GLU A 111 13.46 -0.07 -2.32
C GLU A 111 14.50 -0.57 -3.33
N LEU A 112 14.75 -1.87 -3.38
CA LEU A 112 15.68 -2.47 -4.34
C LEU A 112 15.21 -2.26 -5.78
N ALA A 113 13.93 -2.47 -6.04
CA ALA A 113 13.35 -2.28 -7.37
C ALA A 113 13.53 -0.85 -7.86
N GLU A 114 13.28 0.14 -7.01
CA GLU A 114 13.47 1.54 -7.36
C GLU A 114 14.94 1.86 -7.62
N LYS A 115 15.84 1.37 -6.78
CA LYS A 115 17.28 1.56 -6.93
C LYS A 115 17.76 1.04 -8.29
N LEU A 116 17.39 -0.19 -8.64
CA LEU A 116 17.77 -0.80 -9.91
C LEU A 116 17.17 -0.05 -11.11
N TRP A 117 15.94 0.40 -10.99
CA TRP A 117 15.28 1.18 -12.04
C TRP A 117 15.98 2.51 -12.27
N LEU A 118 16.39 3.21 -11.21
CA LEU A 118 17.13 4.47 -11.32
C LEU A 118 18.50 4.24 -11.96
N GLU A 119 19.22 3.19 -11.57
CA GLU A 119 20.51 2.83 -12.17
C GLU A 119 20.37 2.54 -13.66
N LEU A 120 19.35 1.79 -14.07
CA LEU A 120 19.07 1.51 -15.48
C LEU A 120 18.75 2.78 -16.25
N SER A 121 18.02 3.72 -15.66
CA SER A 121 17.70 5.00 -16.28
C SER A 121 18.95 5.83 -16.55
N VAL A 122 19.95 5.79 -15.67
CA VAL A 122 21.25 6.43 -15.90
C VAL A 122 21.96 5.80 -17.09
N TYR A 123 22.00 4.48 -17.17
CA TYR A 123 22.62 3.78 -18.31
C TYR A 123 21.96 4.17 -19.64
N LYS A 124 20.64 4.20 -19.67
CA LYS A 124 19.91 4.59 -20.89
C LYS A 124 20.21 6.03 -21.30
N SER A 125 20.41 6.92 -20.36
CA SER A 125 20.72 8.33 -20.66
C SER A 125 22.13 8.52 -21.25
N LEU A 126 23.02 7.54 -21.07
CA LEU A 126 24.39 7.56 -21.60
C LEU A 126 24.51 7.02 -23.03
N GLU A 127 23.47 6.39 -23.52
CA GLU A 127 23.38 5.89 -24.90
C GLU A 127 23.02 7.05 -25.86
#